data_64ad52f2b1b47a16355757f686d05f13
#
_entry.id   64ad52f2b1b47a16355757f686d05f13
#
_cell.length_a   1.000
_cell.length_b   1.000
_cell.length_c   1.000
_cell.angle_alpha   90.00
_cell.angle_beta   90.00
_cell.angle_gamma   90.00
#
_symmetry.space_group_name_H-M   'P 1'
#
loop_
_entity.id
_entity.type
_entity.pdbx_description
1 polymer ?
#
loop_
_entity_poly.entity_id
_entity_poly.type
_entity_poly.pdbx_seq_one_letter_code
_entity_poly.pdbx_strand_id
1 'polypeptide(L)'
;MLHWLDAIVIPFLQSLYGAMGYVGVAVAMAMKGRPVQTRASRQEDWGVTTRFRPMAAGTFKAAVDAQGYPIAMEVHNTGADYAGDQQIRGLTSPPYWMPNYRYAHHKITTHVPVMTRRATGASPNCFYMESFIDELAHAAGKDPYLYRRELIARNPNGKPGVGGVNRKDDWLKALDMVAKMSDWGKPLPEGWARGIAIEDRRRPSRPHSTIGAEVVTVEVTKDGTLKWHRVDIAFE
;
A
#
# COMPACT_ATOMS: atom_id res chain seq x y z
N MET A 1 9.87 33.09 37.46
CA MET A 1 10.88 33.22 36.38
C MET A 1 10.74 32.16 35.29
N LEU A 2 10.27 30.96 35.59
CA LEU A 2 10.06 29.86 34.62
C LEU A 2 8.86 30.08 33.69
N HIS A 3 7.78 30.70 34.16
CA HIS A 3 6.56 30.94 33.38
C HIS A 3 6.75 31.88 32.16
N TRP A 4 7.72 32.78 32.24
CA TRP A 4 8.02 33.67 31.12
C TRP A 4 8.68 32.97 29.93
N LEU A 5 9.53 31.98 30.21
CA LEU A 5 10.18 31.18 29.19
C LEU A 5 9.16 30.32 28.39
N ASP A 6 8.19 29.73 29.09
CA ASP A 6 7.19 28.86 28.43
C ASP A 6 6.13 29.68 27.65
N ALA A 7 5.78 30.86 28.15
CA ALA A 7 4.75 31.70 27.56
C ALA A 7 5.22 32.53 26.35
N ILE A 8 6.50 32.88 26.28
CA ILE A 8 7.02 33.82 25.26
C ILE A 8 8.09 33.12 24.39
N VAL A 9 9.05 32.45 25.00
CA VAL A 9 10.19 31.91 24.27
C VAL A 9 9.80 30.72 23.41
N ILE A 10 8.95 29.83 23.89
CA ILE A 10 8.51 28.65 23.12
C ILE A 10 7.66 29.03 21.90
N PRO A 11 6.61 29.87 22.00
CA PRO A 11 5.88 30.37 20.86
C PRO A 11 6.74 31.17 19.87
N PHE A 12 7.68 31.97 20.37
CA PHE A 12 8.62 32.73 19.54
C PHE A 12 9.54 31.78 18.74
N LEU A 13 10.09 30.76 19.39
CA LEU A 13 10.91 29.74 18.69
C LEU A 13 10.12 28.91 17.73
N GLN A 14 8.85 28.59 18.00
CA GLN A 14 7.95 27.90 17.07
C GLN A 14 7.66 28.76 15.83
N SER A 15 7.42 30.06 16.04
CA SER A 15 7.24 31.04 14.96
C SER A 15 8.52 31.21 14.13
N LEU A 16 9.67 31.27 14.80
CA LEU A 16 10.97 31.35 14.13
C LEU A 16 11.29 30.10 13.33
N TYR A 17 10.91 28.94 13.84
CA TYR A 17 11.06 27.66 13.11
C TYR A 17 10.21 27.64 11.85
N GLY A 18 8.94 28.04 11.94
CA GLY A 18 8.05 28.12 10.77
C GLY A 18 8.55 29.15 9.72
N ALA A 19 9.19 30.24 10.16
CA ALA A 19 9.72 31.28 9.28
C ALA A 19 11.12 30.96 8.71
N MET A 20 11.97 30.26 9.47
CA MET A 20 13.40 30.07 9.18
C MET A 20 13.84 28.61 9.05
N GLY A 21 12.93 27.65 9.12
CA GLY A 21 13.24 26.22 8.93
C GLY A 21 14.31 25.69 9.89
N TYR A 22 15.39 25.13 9.36
CA TYR A 22 16.46 24.51 10.16
C TYR A 22 17.19 25.46 11.10
N VAL A 23 17.15 26.78 10.87
CA VAL A 23 17.77 27.78 11.77
C VAL A 23 17.04 27.82 13.11
N GLY A 24 15.69 27.70 13.11
CA GLY A 24 14.91 27.62 14.35
C GLY A 24 15.25 26.38 15.18
N VAL A 25 15.50 25.24 14.52
CA VAL A 25 15.98 24.03 15.21
C VAL A 25 17.35 24.19 15.79
N ALA A 26 18.30 24.80 15.06
CA ALA A 26 19.65 25.05 15.56
C ALA A 26 19.64 25.96 16.79
N VAL A 27 18.81 27.01 16.79
CA VAL A 27 18.62 27.90 17.96
C VAL A 27 18.03 27.14 19.16
N ALA A 28 17.03 26.30 18.92
CA ALA A 28 16.44 25.47 19.98
C ALA A 28 17.45 24.49 20.57
N MET A 29 18.29 23.87 19.73
CA MET A 29 19.37 22.96 20.17
C MET A 29 20.50 23.69 20.92
N ALA A 30 20.74 24.96 20.65
CA ALA A 30 21.72 25.79 21.35
C ALA A 30 21.31 26.15 22.79
N MET A 31 20.04 25.94 23.15
CA MET A 31 19.53 26.16 24.51
C MET A 31 19.98 25.04 25.45
N LYS A 32 21.23 25.15 25.93
CA LYS A 32 21.87 24.13 26.79
C LYS A 32 21.08 23.85 28.08
N GLY A 33 20.94 22.56 28.41
CA GLY A 33 20.47 22.10 29.71
C GLY A 33 18.97 21.88 29.86
N ARG A 34 18.17 21.97 28.77
CA ARG A 34 16.76 21.61 28.78
C ARG A 34 16.40 20.71 27.58
N PRO A 35 15.58 19.67 27.78
CA PRO A 35 15.03 18.94 26.67
C PRO A 35 14.10 19.86 25.87
N VAL A 36 14.39 20.02 24.57
CA VAL A 36 13.55 20.77 23.63
C VAL A 36 12.98 19.81 22.61
N GLN A 37 11.67 19.76 22.51
CA GLN A 37 10.99 19.00 21.47
C GLN A 37 10.42 19.97 20.42
N THR A 38 10.95 19.88 19.21
CA THR A 38 10.40 20.59 18.05
C THR A 38 9.55 19.64 17.23
N ARG A 39 8.36 20.08 16.85
CA ARG A 39 7.45 19.32 15.95
C ARG A 39 7.05 20.21 14.80
N ALA A 40 7.35 19.79 13.59
CA ALA A 40 6.76 20.39 12.39
C ALA A 40 5.31 19.93 12.24
N SER A 41 4.44 20.80 11.78
CA SER A 41 3.14 20.41 11.29
C SER A 41 3.29 19.55 10.02
N ARG A 42 2.25 18.82 9.63
CA ARG A 42 2.29 18.02 8.42
C ARG A 42 2.53 18.90 7.17
N GLN A 43 1.95 20.09 7.15
CA GLN A 43 2.13 21.06 6.06
C GLN A 43 3.58 21.56 5.97
N GLU A 44 4.17 21.90 7.11
CA GLU A 44 5.57 22.33 7.18
C GLU A 44 6.53 21.21 6.78
N ASP A 45 6.32 19.99 7.31
CA ASP A 45 7.13 18.83 6.94
C ASP A 45 7.07 18.54 5.44
N TRP A 46 5.93 18.75 4.80
CA TRP A 46 5.77 18.56 3.36
C TRP A 46 6.30 19.71 2.52
N GLY A 47 6.16 20.95 3.00
CA GLY A 47 6.61 22.14 2.28
C GLY A 47 8.13 22.34 2.32
N VAL A 48 8.76 22.03 3.45
CA VAL A 48 10.19 22.28 3.68
C VAL A 48 11.07 21.09 3.29
N THR A 49 10.60 19.86 3.53
CA THR A 49 11.41 18.65 3.28
C THR A 49 11.26 18.09 1.88
N THR A 50 10.41 18.67 1.03
CA THR A 50 10.22 18.27 -0.39
C THR A 50 10.02 16.76 -0.59
N ARG A 51 9.33 16.10 0.35
CA ARG A 51 9.19 14.64 0.37
C ARG A 51 7.87 14.23 -0.22
N PHE A 52 7.74 14.35 -1.52
CA PHE A 52 6.53 13.93 -2.22
C PHE A 52 6.51 12.40 -2.42
N ARG A 53 5.31 11.83 -2.45
CA ARG A 53 5.15 10.46 -2.88
C ARG A 53 5.49 10.39 -4.36
N PRO A 54 6.32 9.41 -4.79
CA PRO A 54 6.65 9.28 -6.20
C PRO A 54 5.42 8.92 -7.02
N MET A 55 5.37 9.47 -8.23
CA MET A 55 4.42 9.03 -9.25
C MET A 55 4.83 7.64 -9.73
N ALA A 56 3.84 6.81 -9.99
CA ALA A 56 4.03 5.51 -10.62
C ALA A 56 2.93 5.26 -11.64
N ALA A 57 3.25 4.50 -12.67
CA ALA A 57 2.31 3.99 -13.66
C ALA A 57 2.60 2.52 -13.93
N GLY A 58 1.56 1.73 -14.18
CA GLY A 58 1.71 0.31 -14.44
C GLY A 58 0.85 -0.12 -15.63
N THR A 59 1.40 -1.00 -16.46
CA THR A 59 0.67 -1.72 -17.50
C THR A 59 0.74 -3.20 -17.21
N PHE A 60 -0.41 -3.84 -17.20
CA PHE A 60 -0.57 -5.25 -16.92
C PHE A 60 -1.17 -5.95 -18.14
N LYS A 61 -0.65 -7.11 -18.48
CA LYS A 61 -1.18 -7.99 -19.54
C LYS A 61 -1.15 -9.41 -19.04
N ALA A 62 -2.20 -10.19 -19.33
CA ALA A 62 -2.22 -11.59 -19.01
C ALA A 62 -2.82 -12.39 -20.19
N ALA A 63 -2.31 -13.61 -20.34
CA ALA A 63 -2.97 -14.65 -21.14
C ALA A 63 -3.63 -15.63 -20.17
N VAL A 64 -4.85 -16.05 -20.48
CA VAL A 64 -5.64 -16.96 -19.64
C VAL A 64 -5.92 -18.27 -20.35
N ASP A 65 -6.09 -19.34 -19.56
CA ASP A 65 -6.55 -20.64 -20.06
C ASP A 65 -8.05 -20.65 -20.39
N ALA A 66 -8.56 -21.77 -20.88
CA ALA A 66 -9.98 -21.92 -21.19
C ALA A 66 -10.91 -21.80 -19.97
N GLN A 67 -10.37 -21.90 -18.75
CA GLN A 67 -11.08 -21.72 -17.50
C GLN A 67 -10.97 -20.29 -16.97
N GLY A 68 -10.27 -19.39 -17.69
CA GLY A 68 -10.08 -17.98 -17.34
C GLY A 68 -8.99 -17.72 -16.30
N TYR A 69 -8.09 -18.68 -16.03
CA TYR A 69 -6.97 -18.48 -15.12
C TYR A 69 -5.68 -18.09 -15.85
N PRO A 70 -4.83 -17.23 -15.29
CA PRO A 70 -3.64 -16.76 -15.96
C PRO A 70 -2.60 -17.88 -16.13
N ILE A 71 -2.16 -18.06 -17.37
CA ILE A 71 -1.04 -18.92 -17.76
C ILE A 71 0.24 -18.12 -17.96
N ALA A 72 0.11 -16.81 -18.21
CA ALA A 72 1.21 -15.87 -18.29
C ALA A 72 0.74 -14.47 -17.84
N MET A 73 1.63 -13.71 -17.21
CA MET A 73 1.39 -12.33 -16.89
C MET A 73 2.67 -11.49 -17.10
N GLU A 74 2.53 -10.37 -17.75
CA GLU A 74 3.57 -9.38 -17.93
C GLU A 74 3.16 -8.05 -17.27
N VAL A 75 4.07 -7.51 -16.45
CA VAL A 75 3.88 -6.27 -15.73
C VAL A 75 4.99 -5.30 -16.08
N HIS A 76 4.65 -4.13 -16.57
CA HIS A 76 5.57 -3.00 -16.74
C HIS A 76 5.18 -1.91 -15.74
N ASN A 77 6.09 -1.60 -14.83
CA ASN A 77 5.95 -0.53 -13.87
C ASN A 77 6.95 0.57 -14.17
N THR A 78 6.51 1.81 -14.12
CA THR A 78 7.34 3.00 -14.31
C THR A 78 7.20 3.88 -13.09
N GLY A 79 8.31 4.41 -12.58
CA GLY A 79 8.30 5.27 -11.41
C GLY A 79 9.59 6.05 -11.23
N ALA A 80 9.56 7.04 -10.34
CA ALA A 80 10.72 7.86 -10.02
C ALA A 80 11.86 7.01 -9.45
N ASP A 81 13.11 7.31 -9.84
CA ASP A 81 14.29 6.60 -9.32
C ASP A 81 14.61 7.04 -7.88
N TYR A 82 14.14 6.26 -6.92
CA TYR A 82 14.42 6.47 -5.50
C TYR A 82 14.33 5.14 -4.74
N ALA A 83 14.98 5.03 -3.59
CA ALA A 83 14.86 3.89 -2.67
C ALA A 83 15.10 2.48 -3.24
N GLY A 84 15.74 2.35 -4.40
CA GLY A 84 16.12 1.05 -5.00
C GLY A 84 14.93 0.10 -5.16
N ASP A 85 15.09 -1.16 -4.77
CA ASP A 85 14.09 -2.23 -4.94
C ASP A 85 12.79 -2.02 -4.15
N GLN A 86 12.71 -0.99 -3.31
CA GLN A 86 11.50 -0.73 -2.56
C GLN A 86 10.33 -0.28 -3.44
N GLN A 87 10.60 0.22 -4.63
CA GLN A 87 9.58 0.67 -5.58
C GLN A 87 8.78 -0.49 -6.21
N ILE A 88 9.41 -1.65 -6.33
CA ILE A 88 8.81 -2.83 -7.00
C ILE A 88 8.16 -3.81 -6.03
N ARG A 89 8.12 -3.49 -4.73
CA ARG A 89 7.44 -4.32 -3.74
C ARG A 89 5.96 -4.48 -4.08
N GLY A 90 5.46 -5.69 -3.88
CA GLY A 90 4.11 -6.07 -4.27
C GLY A 90 4.01 -6.62 -5.69
N LEU A 91 4.99 -6.30 -6.58
CA LEU A 91 5.03 -6.84 -7.94
C LEU A 91 5.98 -8.04 -8.08
N THR A 92 7.05 -8.08 -7.30
CA THR A 92 8.08 -9.13 -7.44
C THR A 92 7.62 -10.51 -6.99
N SER A 93 6.63 -10.58 -6.14
CA SER A 93 6.23 -11.83 -5.48
C SER A 93 4.77 -11.78 -5.02
N PRO A 94 3.82 -11.69 -5.94
CA PRO A 94 2.40 -11.74 -5.57
C PRO A 94 2.06 -13.12 -4.96
N PRO A 95 1.04 -13.22 -4.09
CA PRO A 95 0.61 -14.48 -3.51
C PRO A 95 0.01 -15.43 -4.55
N TYR A 96 -0.35 -14.91 -5.69
CA TYR A 96 -1.06 -15.61 -6.76
C TYR A 96 -0.14 -16.49 -7.59
N TRP A 97 -0.63 -17.65 -7.99
CA TRP A 97 0.08 -18.53 -8.93
C TRP A 97 -0.08 -18.03 -10.37
N MET A 98 1.05 -17.80 -11.00
CA MET A 98 1.17 -17.45 -12.41
C MET A 98 2.36 -18.21 -12.98
N PRO A 99 2.15 -19.24 -13.80
CA PRO A 99 3.24 -20.10 -14.30
C PRO A 99 4.35 -19.34 -15.01
N ASN A 100 3.98 -18.33 -15.79
CA ASN A 100 4.92 -17.46 -16.49
C ASN A 100 4.68 -16.02 -16.06
N TYR A 101 5.49 -15.54 -15.12
CA TYR A 101 5.41 -14.19 -14.58
C TYR A 101 6.66 -13.39 -14.90
N ARG A 102 6.47 -12.26 -15.59
CA ARG A 102 7.52 -11.31 -15.90
C ARG A 102 7.14 -9.94 -15.38
N TYR A 103 8.06 -9.27 -14.71
CA TYR A 103 7.92 -7.85 -14.43
C TYR A 103 9.13 -7.07 -14.90
N ALA A 104 8.91 -5.84 -15.33
CA ALA A 104 9.94 -4.87 -15.70
C ALA A 104 9.67 -3.55 -14.98
N HIS A 105 10.71 -2.96 -14.39
CA HIS A 105 10.64 -1.65 -13.77
C HIS A 105 11.47 -0.64 -14.57
N HIS A 106 10.83 0.44 -14.98
CA HIS A 106 11.44 1.53 -15.73
C HIS A 106 11.57 2.75 -14.81
N LYS A 107 12.80 3.07 -14.48
CA LYS A 107 13.11 4.22 -13.64
C LYS A 107 13.11 5.50 -14.47
N ILE A 108 12.46 6.53 -13.97
CA ILE A 108 12.44 7.86 -14.57
C ILE A 108 13.01 8.89 -13.60
N THR A 109 13.77 9.83 -14.14
CA THR A 109 14.20 10.99 -13.37
C THR A 109 13.11 12.06 -13.46
N THR A 110 12.68 12.57 -12.32
CA THR A 110 11.70 13.64 -12.22
C THR A 110 12.33 14.87 -11.59
N HIS A 111 11.84 16.06 -11.93
CA HIS A 111 12.24 17.30 -11.27
C HIS A 111 11.60 17.49 -9.89
N VAL A 112 10.58 16.68 -9.58
CA VAL A 112 9.93 16.69 -8.27
C VAL A 112 10.75 15.83 -7.31
N PRO A 113 11.25 16.37 -6.21
CA PRO A 113 11.99 15.61 -5.22
C PRO A 113 11.05 14.62 -4.52
N VAL A 114 11.41 13.34 -4.59
CA VAL A 114 10.60 12.25 -4.04
C VAL A 114 11.36 11.55 -2.91
N MET A 115 10.61 11.02 -1.95
CA MET A 115 11.19 10.25 -0.85
C MET A 115 10.33 9.04 -0.48
N THR A 116 10.98 8.17 0.29
CA THR A 116 10.32 7.03 0.90
C THR A 116 9.20 7.49 1.83
N ARG A 117 7.98 7.14 1.49
CA ARG A 117 6.79 7.23 2.35
C ARG A 117 6.44 5.84 2.86
N ARG A 118 5.60 5.75 3.90
CA ARG A 118 5.07 4.46 4.40
C ARG A 118 4.59 3.60 3.23
N ALA A 119 4.97 2.32 3.25
CA ALA A 119 4.67 1.33 2.23
C ALA A 119 5.44 1.53 0.90
N THR A 120 6.13 2.61 0.69
CA THR A 120 6.96 2.89 -0.50
C THR A 120 6.24 2.47 -1.79
N GLY A 121 6.81 1.58 -2.60
CA GLY A 121 6.18 1.04 -3.81
C GLY A 121 5.04 0.04 -3.53
N ALA A 122 5.00 -0.62 -2.38
CA ALA A 122 3.96 -1.61 -2.09
C ALA A 122 2.55 -1.01 -2.14
N SER A 123 2.37 0.22 -1.67
CA SER A 123 1.04 0.86 -1.68
C SER A 123 0.42 1.02 -3.08
N PRO A 124 1.08 1.66 -4.07
CA PRO A 124 0.53 1.71 -5.42
C PRO A 124 0.52 0.35 -6.12
N ASN A 125 1.54 -0.47 -5.89
CA ASN A 125 1.66 -1.74 -6.58
C ASN A 125 0.64 -2.79 -6.11
N CYS A 126 0.27 -2.78 -4.83
CA CYS A 126 -0.85 -3.57 -4.32
C CYS A 126 -2.15 -3.16 -5.03
N PHE A 127 -2.44 -1.86 -5.09
CA PHE A 127 -3.62 -1.36 -5.80
C PHE A 127 -3.64 -1.83 -7.27
N TYR A 128 -2.53 -1.71 -8.00
CA TYR A 128 -2.44 -2.12 -9.39
C TYR A 128 -2.65 -3.64 -9.56
N MET A 129 -1.97 -4.43 -8.73
CA MET A 129 -2.08 -5.89 -8.79
C MET A 129 -3.50 -6.36 -8.46
N GLU A 130 -4.06 -5.87 -7.36
CA GLU A 130 -5.39 -6.28 -6.90
C GLU A 130 -6.49 -5.85 -7.86
N SER A 131 -6.40 -4.63 -8.42
CA SER A 131 -7.33 -4.17 -9.45
C SER A 131 -7.26 -5.04 -10.71
N PHE A 132 -6.05 -5.41 -11.14
CA PHE A 132 -5.90 -6.25 -12.32
C PHE A 132 -6.39 -7.69 -12.08
N ILE A 133 -6.24 -8.22 -10.87
CA ILE A 133 -6.84 -9.53 -10.50
C ILE A 133 -8.36 -9.46 -10.52
N ASP A 134 -8.97 -8.33 -10.12
CA ASP A 134 -10.41 -8.12 -10.26
C ASP A 134 -10.85 -8.06 -11.73
N GLU A 135 -10.10 -7.38 -12.58
CA GLU A 135 -10.37 -7.35 -14.03
C GLU A 135 -10.31 -8.76 -14.63
N LEU A 136 -9.33 -9.59 -14.24
CA LEU A 136 -9.23 -10.97 -14.69
C LEU A 136 -10.39 -11.83 -14.18
N ALA A 137 -10.78 -11.68 -12.92
CA ALA A 137 -11.92 -12.38 -12.35
C ALA A 137 -13.21 -12.03 -13.10
N HIS A 138 -13.41 -10.74 -13.37
CA HIS A 138 -14.56 -10.23 -14.12
C HIS A 138 -14.57 -10.79 -15.57
N ALA A 139 -13.45 -10.72 -16.27
CA ALA A 139 -13.31 -11.24 -17.63
C ALA A 139 -13.56 -12.75 -17.70
N ALA A 140 -13.22 -13.50 -16.63
CA ALA A 140 -13.49 -14.93 -16.50
C ALA A 140 -14.91 -15.26 -16.02
N GLY A 141 -15.75 -14.24 -15.70
CA GLY A 141 -17.08 -14.42 -15.13
C GLY A 141 -17.07 -15.08 -13.75
N LYS A 142 -16.03 -14.84 -12.96
CA LYS A 142 -15.81 -15.48 -11.66
C LYS A 142 -15.95 -14.49 -10.51
N ASP A 143 -16.35 -15.01 -9.36
CA ASP A 143 -16.36 -14.25 -8.11
C ASP A 143 -14.93 -13.84 -7.71
N PRO A 144 -14.66 -12.56 -7.39
CA PRO A 144 -13.33 -12.04 -7.08
C PRO A 144 -12.64 -12.72 -5.88
N TYR A 145 -13.40 -13.11 -4.85
CA TYR A 145 -12.88 -13.84 -3.71
C TYR A 145 -12.48 -15.26 -4.10
N LEU A 146 -13.38 -16.01 -4.76
CA LEU A 146 -13.11 -17.38 -5.18
C LEU A 146 -11.99 -17.44 -6.21
N TYR A 147 -11.89 -16.46 -7.08
CA TYR A 147 -10.81 -16.34 -8.05
C TYR A 147 -9.44 -16.20 -7.39
N ARG A 148 -9.31 -15.26 -6.43
CA ARG A 148 -8.09 -15.10 -5.63
C ARG A 148 -7.73 -16.36 -4.86
N ARG A 149 -8.73 -16.95 -4.20
CA ARG A 149 -8.57 -18.17 -3.44
C ARG A 149 -7.99 -19.30 -4.27
N GLU A 150 -8.51 -19.48 -5.47
CA GLU A 150 -8.03 -20.49 -6.41
C GLU A 150 -6.61 -20.21 -6.89
N LEU A 151 -6.29 -18.97 -7.26
CA LEU A 151 -4.93 -18.58 -7.65
C LEU A 151 -3.91 -18.81 -6.54
N ILE A 152 -4.26 -18.55 -5.30
CA ILE A 152 -3.41 -18.84 -4.14
C ILE A 152 -3.30 -20.35 -3.94
N ALA A 153 -4.40 -21.09 -4.02
CA ALA A 153 -4.44 -22.53 -3.84
C ALA A 153 -3.58 -23.29 -4.87
N ARG A 154 -3.54 -22.82 -6.09
CA ARG A 154 -2.70 -23.36 -7.18
C ARG A 154 -1.22 -23.12 -7.00
N ASN A 155 -0.80 -22.20 -6.14
CA ASN A 155 0.62 -21.93 -5.91
C ASN A 155 1.32 -23.16 -5.32
N PRO A 156 2.15 -23.90 -6.11
CA PRO A 156 2.68 -25.19 -5.70
C PRO A 156 3.66 -25.09 -4.53
N ASN A 157 4.29 -23.94 -4.39
CA ASN A 157 5.35 -23.73 -3.42
C ASN A 157 4.90 -22.94 -2.19
N GLY A 158 3.74 -22.26 -2.25
CA GLY A 158 3.33 -21.31 -1.23
C GLY A 158 4.41 -20.25 -0.92
N LYS A 159 5.41 -20.20 -1.80
CA LYS A 159 6.58 -19.35 -1.66
C LYS A 159 6.45 -18.21 -2.64
N PRO A 160 6.28 -17.01 -2.17
CA PRO A 160 6.63 -15.87 -3.00
C PRO A 160 8.14 -15.67 -2.88
N GLY A 161 8.76 -15.50 -3.96
CA GLY A 161 10.10 -15.12 -4.36
C GLY A 161 11.23 -14.91 -3.36
N VAL A 162 11.02 -14.57 -2.11
CA VAL A 162 12.12 -14.26 -1.19
C VAL A 162 11.80 -14.72 0.23
N GLY A 163 12.68 -15.58 0.77
CA GLY A 163 12.63 -15.96 2.18
C GLY A 163 12.21 -17.40 2.50
N GLY A 164 11.73 -18.16 1.53
CA GLY A 164 11.58 -19.61 1.67
C GLY A 164 10.49 -20.15 2.61
N VAL A 165 9.71 -19.31 3.25
CA VAL A 165 8.61 -19.72 4.12
C VAL A 165 7.37 -19.94 3.28
N ASN A 166 6.76 -21.13 3.41
CA ASN A 166 5.45 -21.39 2.82
C ASN A 166 4.37 -20.65 3.62
N ARG A 167 3.65 -19.75 3.00
CA ARG A 167 2.59 -18.95 3.63
C ARG A 167 1.23 -19.11 2.93
N LYS A 168 1.10 -20.12 2.12
CA LYS A 168 -0.13 -20.39 1.37
C LYS A 168 -1.34 -20.50 2.29
N ASP A 169 -1.19 -21.23 3.39
CA ASP A 169 -2.26 -21.43 4.35
C ASP A 169 -2.61 -20.14 5.09
N ASP A 170 -1.60 -19.32 5.43
CA ASP A 170 -1.82 -18.00 6.04
C ASP A 170 -2.59 -17.05 5.10
N TRP A 171 -2.23 -17.04 3.80
CA TRP A 171 -2.95 -16.23 2.82
C TRP A 171 -4.40 -16.68 2.65
N LEU A 172 -4.62 -17.99 2.53
CA LEU A 172 -5.97 -18.54 2.43
C LEU A 172 -6.78 -18.25 3.69
N LYS A 173 -6.18 -18.41 4.86
CA LYS A 173 -6.82 -18.13 6.15
C LYS A 173 -7.23 -16.66 6.28
N ALA A 174 -6.34 -15.71 5.95
CA ALA A 174 -6.65 -14.28 6.02
C ALA A 174 -7.77 -13.92 5.03
N LEU A 175 -7.70 -14.43 3.80
CA LEU A 175 -8.70 -14.19 2.76
C LEU A 175 -10.07 -14.79 3.13
N ASP A 176 -10.10 -16.04 3.60
CA ASP A 176 -11.32 -16.74 4.01
C ASP A 176 -11.95 -16.06 5.25
N MET A 177 -11.10 -15.58 6.18
CA MET A 177 -11.56 -14.87 7.37
C MET A 177 -12.25 -13.55 7.02
N VAL A 178 -11.64 -12.72 6.17
CA VAL A 178 -12.24 -11.44 5.80
C VAL A 178 -13.50 -11.60 4.96
N ALA A 179 -13.55 -12.59 4.09
CA ALA A 179 -14.75 -12.93 3.33
C ALA A 179 -15.91 -13.37 4.26
N LYS A 180 -15.62 -14.18 5.28
CA LYS A 180 -16.61 -14.56 6.29
C LYS A 180 -17.06 -13.36 7.13
N MET A 181 -16.13 -12.51 7.58
CA MET A 181 -16.45 -11.33 8.40
C MET A 181 -17.35 -10.35 7.66
N SER A 182 -17.08 -10.12 6.38
CA SER A 182 -17.83 -9.18 5.53
C SER A 182 -19.16 -9.72 5.01
N ASP A 183 -19.51 -10.96 5.34
CA ASP A 183 -20.66 -11.63 4.72
C ASP A 183 -20.57 -11.69 3.18
N TRP A 184 -19.36 -12.00 2.63
CA TRP A 184 -19.15 -12.08 1.20
C TRP A 184 -20.16 -13.03 0.54
N GLY A 185 -20.70 -12.64 -0.60
CA GLY A 185 -21.73 -13.41 -1.32
C GLY A 185 -23.18 -13.14 -0.88
N LYS A 186 -23.41 -12.47 0.25
CA LYS A 186 -24.78 -12.02 0.58
C LYS A 186 -25.19 -10.86 -0.34
N PRO A 187 -26.46 -10.82 -0.77
CA PRO A 187 -26.98 -9.73 -1.58
C PRO A 187 -26.74 -8.36 -0.94
N LEU A 188 -26.46 -7.38 -1.77
CA LEU A 188 -26.31 -5.98 -1.36
C LEU A 188 -27.50 -5.15 -1.85
N PRO A 189 -27.82 -4.03 -1.18
CA PRO A 189 -28.75 -3.07 -1.70
C PRO A 189 -28.34 -2.52 -3.07
N GLU A 190 -29.31 -1.98 -3.81
CA GLU A 190 -29.01 -1.31 -5.09
C GLU A 190 -28.03 -0.15 -4.89
N GLY A 191 -27.06 -0.03 -5.80
CA GLY A 191 -25.99 0.99 -5.73
C GLY A 191 -24.82 0.63 -4.82
N TRP A 192 -24.89 -0.50 -4.10
CA TRP A 192 -23.82 -0.96 -3.23
C TRP A 192 -22.91 -1.98 -3.92
N ALA A 193 -21.64 -1.97 -3.53
CA ALA A 193 -20.64 -2.92 -4.01
C ALA A 193 -19.66 -3.32 -2.91
N ARG A 194 -19.02 -4.48 -3.08
CA ARG A 194 -17.89 -4.93 -2.26
C ARG A 194 -16.68 -5.16 -3.12
N GLY A 195 -15.52 -4.70 -2.63
CA GLY A 195 -14.20 -5.05 -3.16
C GLY A 195 -13.40 -5.84 -2.13
N ILE A 196 -12.56 -6.76 -2.59
CA ILE A 196 -11.67 -7.57 -1.76
C ILE A 196 -10.25 -7.50 -2.27
N ALA A 197 -9.29 -7.38 -1.35
CA ALA A 197 -7.85 -7.35 -1.66
C ALA A 197 -7.05 -8.10 -0.60
N ILE A 198 -5.83 -8.53 -0.96
CA ILE A 198 -4.87 -9.14 -0.04
C ILE A 198 -3.46 -8.62 -0.31
N GLU A 199 -2.72 -8.31 0.74
CA GLU A 199 -1.31 -7.91 0.64
C GLU A 199 -0.44 -8.71 1.61
N ASP A 200 0.73 -9.10 1.13
CA ASP A 200 1.80 -9.66 1.96
C ASP A 200 3.00 -8.71 1.97
N ARG A 201 3.27 -8.12 3.12
CA ARG A 201 4.32 -7.11 3.29
C ARG A 201 5.65 -7.68 3.72
N ARG A 202 6.11 -8.70 3.06
CA ARG A 202 7.39 -9.31 3.39
C ARG A 202 8.59 -8.39 3.18
N ARG A 203 9.55 -8.56 4.08
CA ARG A 203 10.92 -8.07 3.93
C ARG A 203 11.87 -9.25 4.11
N PRO A 204 12.94 -9.36 3.32
CA PRO A 204 13.96 -10.41 3.51
C PRO A 204 14.53 -10.46 4.93
N SER A 205 14.65 -9.29 5.58
CA SER A 205 15.13 -9.13 6.94
C SER A 205 14.10 -9.41 8.05
N ARG A 206 12.84 -9.69 7.69
CA ARG A 206 11.75 -9.96 8.64
C ARG A 206 10.89 -11.11 8.13
N PRO A 207 11.23 -12.36 8.50
CA PRO A 207 10.47 -13.54 8.06
C PRO A 207 9.01 -13.53 8.56
N HIS A 208 8.72 -12.81 9.63
CA HIS A 208 7.37 -12.63 10.19
C HIS A 208 6.81 -11.29 9.71
N SER A 209 6.44 -11.20 8.44
CA SER A 209 5.72 -10.04 7.91
C SER A 209 4.21 -10.27 8.00
N THR A 210 3.48 -9.20 8.17
CA THR A 210 2.02 -9.22 8.26
C THR A 210 1.40 -9.48 6.89
N ILE A 211 0.47 -10.40 6.84
CA ILE A 211 -0.52 -10.54 5.77
C ILE A 211 -1.74 -9.73 6.18
N GLY A 212 -2.25 -8.93 5.29
CA GLY A 212 -3.52 -8.22 5.46
C GLY A 212 -4.47 -8.56 4.34
N ALA A 213 -5.70 -8.95 4.68
CA ALA A 213 -6.80 -9.06 3.74
C ALA A 213 -7.91 -8.10 4.14
N GLU A 214 -8.51 -7.42 3.17
CA GLU A 214 -9.48 -6.37 3.42
C GLU A 214 -10.68 -6.52 2.48
N VAL A 215 -11.88 -6.29 3.03
CA VAL A 215 -13.11 -6.10 2.25
C VAL A 215 -13.69 -4.74 2.58
N VAL A 216 -13.99 -3.97 1.54
CA VAL A 216 -14.64 -2.67 1.67
C VAL A 216 -16.01 -2.72 1.02
N THR A 217 -17.04 -2.28 1.75
CA THR A 217 -18.40 -2.12 1.25
C THR A 217 -18.67 -0.65 1.03
N VAL A 218 -19.05 -0.29 -0.18
CA VAL A 218 -19.30 1.09 -0.61
C VAL A 218 -20.66 1.22 -1.28
N GLU A 219 -21.18 2.43 -1.33
CA GLU A 219 -22.33 2.84 -2.12
C GLU A 219 -21.90 3.91 -3.11
N VAL A 220 -22.32 3.78 -4.35
CA VAL A 220 -22.27 4.87 -5.33
C VAL A 220 -23.70 5.38 -5.50
N THR A 221 -23.94 6.59 -5.00
CA THR A 221 -25.24 7.23 -5.08
C THR A 221 -25.55 7.68 -6.51
N LYS A 222 -26.81 8.00 -6.81
CA LYS A 222 -27.24 8.40 -8.17
C LYS A 222 -26.53 9.65 -8.70
N ASP A 223 -26.03 10.51 -7.82
CA ASP A 223 -25.23 11.70 -8.16
C ASP A 223 -23.74 11.42 -8.27
N GLY A 224 -23.31 10.14 -8.17
CA GLY A 224 -21.92 9.73 -8.26
C GLY A 224 -21.13 9.88 -6.95
N THR A 225 -21.76 10.24 -5.85
CA THR A 225 -21.09 10.34 -4.55
C THR A 225 -20.74 8.95 -4.02
N LEU A 226 -19.47 8.74 -3.61
CA LEU A 226 -19.01 7.51 -2.97
C LEU A 226 -19.20 7.60 -1.46
N LYS A 227 -19.92 6.64 -0.89
CA LYS A 227 -20.07 6.48 0.56
C LYS A 227 -19.45 5.19 1.04
N TRP A 228 -18.75 5.25 2.15
CA TRP A 228 -18.15 4.09 2.83
C TRP A 228 -19.12 3.59 3.90
N HIS A 229 -19.47 2.30 3.83
CA HIS A 229 -20.39 1.70 4.78
C HIS A 229 -19.70 0.77 5.77
N ARG A 230 -18.75 -0.03 5.29
CA ARG A 230 -18.08 -1.02 6.12
C ARG A 230 -16.68 -1.33 5.59
N VAL A 231 -15.75 -1.53 6.52
CA VAL A 231 -14.41 -2.03 6.24
C VAL A 231 -14.14 -3.20 7.19
N ASP A 232 -13.88 -4.36 6.64
CA ASP A 232 -13.47 -5.56 7.37
C ASP A 232 -12.02 -5.86 7.05
N ILE A 233 -11.19 -6.10 8.07
CA ILE A 233 -9.76 -6.34 7.89
C ILE A 233 -9.35 -7.56 8.72
N ALA A 234 -8.67 -8.52 8.10
CA ALA A 234 -8.05 -9.64 8.74
C ALA A 234 -6.53 -9.55 8.64
N PHE A 235 -5.82 -9.75 9.73
CA PHE A 235 -4.36 -9.79 9.80
C PHE A 235 -3.88 -11.15 10.33
N GLU A 236 -2.75 -11.63 9.73
CA GLU A 236 -2.00 -12.79 10.20
C GLU A 236 -0.54 -12.42 10.48
#